data_9cb613859a97534e66639465986d4e8f
#
_entry.id   9cb613859a97534e66639465986d4e8f
#
_cell.length_a   1.000
_cell.length_b   1.000
_cell.length_c   1.000
_cell.angle_alpha   90.00
_cell.angle_beta   90.00
_cell.angle_gamma   90.00
#
_symmetry.space_group_name_H-M   'P 1'
#
loop_
_entity.id
_entity.type
_entity.pdbx_description
1 polymer ?
#
loop_
_entity_poly.entity_id
_entity_poly.type
_entity_poly.pdbx_seq_one_letter_code
_entity_poly.pdbx_strand_id
1 'polypeptide(L)'
;EDNYYLISYSSRHDGTANYRVDRMEAVEVIEEDICEKAISLRDSVSGYTEQAFKMYGGESVEVVLEFDDTLISVVYDKFGEDIKITRKTEGACTASVNVQVSPVFWGWIFQFVESMTIVSPDYLCEEYIARAAMICSPHRECK
;
A
#
# COMPACT_ATOMS: atom_id res chain seq x y z
N GLU A 1 2.70 3.87 15.20
CA GLU A 1 3.91 4.74 15.27
C GLU A 1 4.00 5.50 13.97
N ASP A 2 3.85 6.83 14.04
CA ASP A 2 3.88 7.70 12.88
C ASP A 2 5.34 8.05 12.55
N ASN A 3 5.86 7.48 11.47
CA ASN A 3 7.19 7.83 10.98
C ASN A 3 7.06 8.90 9.88
N TYR A 4 7.92 9.92 9.94
CA TYR A 4 8.02 10.93 8.89
C TYR A 4 9.04 10.50 7.83
N TYR A 5 8.69 10.75 6.56
CA TYR A 5 9.54 10.43 5.42
C TYR A 5 9.80 11.68 4.58
N LEU A 6 11.06 11.88 4.22
CA LEU A 6 11.45 12.82 3.18
C LEU A 6 11.37 12.11 1.83
N ILE A 7 10.56 12.66 0.93
CA ILE A 7 10.47 12.21 -0.45
C ILE A 7 11.35 13.10 -1.30
N SER A 8 12.28 12.52 -2.04
CA SER A 8 13.22 13.25 -2.87
C SER A 8 13.39 12.60 -4.24
N TYR A 9 13.88 13.38 -5.21
CA TYR A 9 14.38 12.83 -6.45
C TYR A 9 15.78 12.25 -6.23
N SER A 10 16.01 11.03 -6.71
CA SER A 10 17.32 10.38 -6.71
C SER A 10 17.87 10.27 -8.13
N SER A 11 18.95 10.98 -8.43
CA SER A 11 19.66 10.89 -9.70
C SER A 11 20.28 9.50 -9.95
N ARG A 12 20.52 8.75 -8.88
CA ARG A 12 21.10 7.39 -8.96
C ARG A 12 20.14 6.37 -9.57
N HIS A 13 18.82 6.56 -9.34
CA HIS A 13 17.79 5.65 -9.80
C HIS A 13 16.84 6.30 -10.81
N ASP A 14 17.11 7.55 -11.19
CA ASP A 14 16.23 8.42 -12.02
C ASP A 14 14.76 8.34 -11.58
N GLY A 15 14.54 8.46 -10.28
CA GLY A 15 13.20 8.30 -9.69
C GLY A 15 13.11 8.81 -8.27
N THR A 16 12.01 8.49 -7.62
CA THR A 16 11.71 8.88 -6.25
C THR A 16 12.46 8.02 -5.24
N ALA A 17 13.03 8.65 -4.22
CA ALA A 17 13.60 7.98 -3.05
C ALA A 17 12.93 8.48 -1.77
N ASN A 18 12.68 7.58 -0.84
CA ASN A 18 12.05 7.85 0.45
C ASN A 18 13.05 7.62 1.57
N TYR A 19 13.28 8.63 2.38
CA TYR A 19 14.20 8.57 3.51
C TYR A 19 13.43 8.77 4.81
N ARG A 20 13.60 7.89 5.78
CA ARG A 20 13.03 8.09 7.13
C ARG A 20 13.76 9.23 7.83
N VAL A 21 13.00 10.23 8.27
CA VAL A 21 13.56 11.44 8.89
C VAL A 21 14.32 11.12 10.19
N ASP A 22 13.81 10.18 10.97
CA ASP A 22 14.43 9.75 12.24
C ASP A 22 15.75 8.97 12.07
N ARG A 23 16.11 8.59 10.81
CA ARG A 23 17.36 7.90 10.47
C ARG A 23 18.37 8.79 9.74
N MET A 24 18.05 10.08 9.58
CA MET A 24 18.94 11.02 8.95
C MET A 24 20.00 11.50 9.93
N GLU A 25 21.25 11.52 9.50
CA GLU A 25 22.38 12.05 10.24
C GLU A 25 23.04 13.17 9.47
N ALA A 26 23.61 14.16 10.18
CA ALA A 26 24.36 15.28 9.60
C ALA A 26 23.58 16.04 8.49
N VAL A 27 22.31 16.36 8.76
CA VAL A 27 21.48 17.11 7.81
C VAL A 27 21.92 18.57 7.78
N GLU A 28 22.27 19.08 6.61
CA GLU A 28 22.69 20.46 6.39
C GLU A 28 21.88 21.09 5.26
N VAL A 29 21.62 22.39 5.39
CA VAL A 29 21.03 23.19 4.29
C VAL A 29 22.16 23.65 3.41
N ILE A 30 22.08 23.32 2.12
CA ILE A 30 23.06 23.79 1.11
C ILE A 30 22.45 24.94 0.29
N GLU A 31 23.30 25.85 -0.20
CA GLU A 31 22.90 26.99 -1.05
C GLU A 31 22.81 26.59 -2.53
N GLU A 32 22.26 25.43 -2.83
CA GLU A 32 22.04 24.97 -4.20
C GLU A 32 20.54 24.95 -4.50
N ASP A 33 20.18 25.30 -5.73
CA ASP A 33 18.80 25.26 -6.18
C ASP A 33 18.28 23.82 -6.28
N ILE A 34 16.99 23.63 -5.97
CA ILE A 34 16.31 22.36 -6.11
C ILE A 34 16.24 22.00 -7.59
N CYS A 35 16.60 20.79 -7.96
CA CYS A 35 16.54 20.35 -9.36
C CYS A 35 15.10 20.31 -9.89
N GLU A 36 14.93 20.63 -11.19
CA GLU A 36 13.61 20.71 -11.84
C GLU A 36 12.78 19.40 -11.70
N LYS A 37 13.45 18.27 -11.73
CA LYS A 37 12.80 16.95 -11.53
C LYS A 37 12.22 16.80 -10.11
N ALA A 38 12.86 17.35 -9.10
CA ALA A 38 12.33 17.35 -7.74
C ALA A 38 11.14 18.31 -7.58
N ILE A 39 11.16 19.46 -8.30
CA ILE A 39 10.04 20.40 -8.31
C ILE A 39 8.81 19.75 -8.95
N SER A 40 8.96 19.06 -10.07
CA SER A 40 7.85 18.38 -10.75
C SER A 40 7.25 17.22 -9.91
N LEU A 41 8.04 16.63 -9.02
CA LEU A 41 7.54 15.63 -8.07
C LEU A 41 6.62 16.25 -7.01
N ARG A 42 6.86 17.50 -6.60
CA ARG A 42 6.06 18.19 -5.58
C ARG A 42 4.58 18.27 -5.95
N ASP A 43 4.29 18.51 -7.23
CA ASP A 43 2.91 18.65 -7.72
C ASP A 43 2.17 17.29 -7.78
N SER A 44 2.93 16.19 -7.82
CA SER A 44 2.38 14.82 -7.79
C SER A 44 2.21 14.26 -6.36
N VAL A 45 2.77 14.93 -5.35
CA VAL A 45 2.75 14.48 -3.93
C VAL A 45 1.37 14.63 -3.29
N SER A 46 0.46 15.42 -3.84
CA SER A 46 -0.92 15.52 -3.32
C SER A 46 -1.71 14.19 -3.39
N GLY A 47 -1.25 13.22 -4.21
CA GLY A 47 -1.76 11.84 -4.24
C GLY A 47 -0.95 10.85 -3.37
N TYR A 48 0.01 11.33 -2.57
CA TYR A 48 0.99 10.46 -1.90
C TYR A 48 0.45 9.75 -0.65
N THR A 49 -0.65 10.21 -0.07
CA THR A 49 -1.35 9.48 1.00
C THR A 49 -1.93 8.14 0.51
N GLU A 50 -2.26 8.03 -0.78
CA GLU A 50 -2.58 6.75 -1.42
C GLU A 50 -1.36 5.84 -1.61
N GLN A 51 -0.15 6.39 -1.45
CA GLN A 51 1.11 5.73 -1.80
C GLN A 51 1.80 4.98 -0.65
N ALA A 52 1.20 4.87 0.53
CA ALA A 52 1.78 4.03 1.59
C ALA A 52 2.01 2.58 1.12
N PHE A 53 1.24 2.11 0.13
CA PHE A 53 1.50 0.86 -0.59
C PHE A 53 2.51 1.01 -1.73
N LYS A 54 2.71 2.21 -2.30
CA LYS A 54 3.61 2.45 -3.44
C LYS A 54 5.10 2.54 -3.06
N MET A 55 5.43 2.51 -1.77
CA MET A 55 6.83 2.61 -1.30
C MET A 55 7.73 1.42 -1.68
N TYR A 56 7.15 0.33 -2.14
CA TYR A 56 7.90 -0.89 -2.47
C TYR A 56 8.15 -1.08 -3.97
N GLY A 57 7.70 -0.15 -4.83
CA GLY A 57 7.81 -0.27 -6.29
C GLY A 57 6.93 -1.41 -6.85
N GLY A 58 6.33 -1.22 -8.00
CA GLY A 58 5.48 -2.21 -8.66
C GLY A 58 4.37 -1.53 -9.46
N GLU A 59 3.73 -2.27 -10.33
CA GLU A 59 2.57 -1.80 -11.05
C GLU A 59 1.36 -1.66 -10.12
N SER A 60 0.59 -0.57 -10.30
CA SER A 60 -0.67 -0.39 -9.60
C SER A 60 -1.72 -1.32 -10.21
N VAL A 61 -2.38 -2.09 -9.38
CA VAL A 61 -3.40 -3.06 -9.80
C VAL A 61 -4.73 -2.67 -9.17
N GLU A 62 -5.79 -2.63 -9.97
CA GLU A 62 -7.14 -2.49 -9.46
C GLU A 62 -7.59 -3.82 -8.85
N VAL A 63 -7.96 -3.77 -7.57
CA VAL A 63 -8.38 -4.94 -6.79
C VAL A 63 -9.78 -4.71 -6.27
N VAL A 64 -10.66 -5.69 -6.44
CA VAL A 64 -11.97 -5.70 -5.81
C VAL A 64 -11.89 -6.50 -4.51
N LEU A 65 -12.17 -5.81 -3.41
CA LEU A 65 -12.27 -6.39 -2.07
C LEU A 65 -13.74 -6.64 -1.75
N GLU A 66 -14.04 -7.79 -1.15
CA GLU A 66 -15.31 -8.05 -0.45
C GLU A 66 -15.03 -8.14 1.04
N PHE A 67 -15.82 -7.48 1.86
CA PHE A 67 -15.58 -7.37 3.30
C PHE A 67 -16.86 -7.12 4.10
N ASP A 68 -16.82 -7.45 5.39
CA ASP A 68 -17.92 -7.19 6.32
C ASP A 68 -18.14 -5.69 6.50
N ASP A 69 -19.37 -5.26 6.67
CA ASP A 69 -19.73 -3.84 6.85
C ASP A 69 -19.08 -3.20 8.10
N THR A 70 -18.67 -3.99 9.08
CA THR A 70 -17.88 -3.56 10.24
C THR A 70 -16.49 -3.01 9.86
N LEU A 71 -15.98 -3.35 8.68
CA LEU A 71 -14.67 -2.91 8.18
C LEU A 71 -14.75 -1.65 7.29
N ILE A 72 -15.93 -1.05 7.11
CA ILE A 72 -16.09 0.15 6.25
C ILE A 72 -15.11 1.27 6.67
N SER A 73 -15.00 1.57 7.96
CA SER A 73 -14.06 2.60 8.46
C SER A 73 -12.61 2.24 8.17
N VAL A 74 -12.23 0.97 8.35
CA VAL A 74 -10.87 0.47 8.09
C VAL A 74 -10.50 0.61 6.61
N VAL A 75 -11.47 0.35 5.72
CA VAL A 75 -11.27 0.48 4.27
C VAL A 75 -11.14 1.95 3.87
N TYR A 76 -11.97 2.84 4.42
CA TYR A 76 -11.84 4.28 4.20
C TYR A 76 -10.52 4.84 4.75
N ASP A 77 -10.14 4.47 5.97
CA ASP A 77 -8.87 4.89 6.59
C ASP A 77 -7.65 4.47 5.74
N LYS A 78 -7.77 3.34 5.05
CA LYS A 78 -6.67 2.80 4.24
C LYS A 78 -6.59 3.37 2.85
N PHE A 79 -7.72 3.56 2.18
CA PHE A 79 -7.79 3.89 0.75
C PHE A 79 -8.35 5.30 0.48
N GLY A 80 -8.76 6.03 1.52
CA GLY A 80 -9.35 7.36 1.40
C GLY A 80 -10.87 7.32 1.24
N GLU A 81 -11.49 8.48 1.45
CA GLU A 81 -12.96 8.62 1.41
C GLU A 81 -13.52 8.67 -0.02
N ASP A 82 -12.67 8.84 -1.03
CA ASP A 82 -13.07 8.95 -2.44
C ASP A 82 -13.42 7.60 -3.08
N ILE A 83 -13.13 6.47 -2.39
CA ILE A 83 -13.48 5.15 -2.90
C ILE A 83 -14.96 4.89 -2.80
N LYS A 84 -15.50 4.18 -3.80
CA LYS A 84 -16.90 3.79 -3.81
C LYS A 84 -17.08 2.43 -3.14
N ILE A 85 -17.70 2.41 -1.98
CA ILE A 85 -18.16 1.19 -1.32
C ILE A 85 -19.59 0.88 -1.77
N THR A 86 -19.82 -0.35 -2.19
CA THR A 86 -21.12 -0.84 -2.60
C THR A 86 -21.55 -1.99 -1.68
N ARG A 87 -22.75 -1.89 -1.10
CA ARG A 87 -23.33 -2.97 -0.30
C ARG A 87 -23.83 -4.07 -1.24
N LYS A 88 -23.34 -5.29 -1.06
CA LYS A 88 -23.68 -6.47 -1.87
C LYS A 88 -24.87 -7.24 -1.26
N THR A 89 -24.81 -7.47 0.03
CA THR A 89 -25.86 -8.13 0.82
C THR A 89 -25.91 -7.50 2.21
N GLU A 90 -26.86 -7.93 3.07
CA GLU A 90 -26.84 -7.54 4.47
C GLU A 90 -25.55 -8.05 5.14
N GLY A 91 -24.75 -7.12 5.68
CA GLY A 91 -23.46 -7.41 6.31
C GLY A 91 -22.25 -7.48 5.37
N ALA A 92 -22.41 -7.51 4.04
CA ALA A 92 -21.30 -7.60 3.10
C ALA A 92 -21.22 -6.40 2.15
N CYS A 93 -20.01 -5.86 2.00
CA CYS A 93 -19.67 -4.72 1.14
C CYS A 93 -18.57 -5.10 0.15
N THR A 94 -18.52 -4.36 -0.97
CA THR A 94 -17.43 -4.44 -1.95
C THR A 94 -16.87 -3.05 -2.24
N ALA A 95 -15.57 -2.97 -2.50
CA ALA A 95 -14.91 -1.77 -3.00
C ALA A 95 -13.87 -2.12 -4.05
N SER A 96 -13.75 -1.28 -5.09
CA SER A 96 -12.65 -1.32 -6.04
C SER A 96 -11.57 -0.33 -5.59
N VAL A 97 -10.35 -0.81 -5.40
CA VAL A 97 -9.22 -0.04 -4.89
C VAL A 97 -7.97 -0.30 -5.73
N ASN A 98 -7.16 0.74 -5.94
CA ASN A 98 -5.87 0.61 -6.59
C ASN A 98 -4.78 0.33 -5.56
N VAL A 99 -4.09 -0.79 -5.71
CA VAL A 99 -3.02 -1.21 -4.79
C VAL A 99 -1.74 -1.55 -5.55
N GLN A 100 -0.61 -1.37 -4.88
CA GLN A 100 0.61 -2.06 -5.26
C GLN A 100 0.69 -3.37 -4.49
N VAL A 101 0.71 -4.47 -5.23
CA VAL A 101 0.84 -5.80 -4.65
C VAL A 101 2.24 -5.95 -4.07
N SER A 102 2.35 -5.87 -2.76
CA SER A 102 3.58 -5.82 -1.99
C SER A 102 3.47 -6.63 -0.71
N PRO A 103 4.58 -6.96 -0.02
CA PRO A 103 4.53 -7.58 1.29
C PRO A 103 3.67 -6.83 2.31
N VAL A 104 3.60 -5.50 2.21
CA VAL A 104 2.77 -4.65 3.09
C VAL A 104 1.29 -4.83 2.78
N PHE A 105 0.91 -4.89 1.49
CA PHE A 105 -0.47 -5.19 1.09
C PHE A 105 -0.90 -6.57 1.61
N TRP A 106 -0.07 -7.59 1.42
CA TRP A 106 -0.37 -8.94 1.92
C TRP A 106 -0.47 -8.96 3.46
N GLY A 107 0.45 -8.29 4.16
CA GLY A 107 0.39 -8.19 5.62
C GLY A 107 -0.87 -7.49 6.11
N TRP A 108 -1.33 -6.46 5.39
CA TRP A 108 -2.55 -5.74 5.72
C TRP A 108 -3.81 -6.59 5.50
N ILE A 109 -3.96 -7.23 4.33
CA ILE A 109 -5.18 -8.00 4.05
C ILE A 109 -5.32 -9.24 4.93
N PHE A 110 -4.20 -9.88 5.29
CA PHE A 110 -4.21 -11.04 6.19
C PHE A 110 -4.60 -10.72 7.63
N GLN A 111 -4.63 -9.44 8.04
CA GLN A 111 -5.18 -9.07 9.36
C GLN A 111 -6.69 -9.31 9.43
N PHE A 112 -7.36 -9.37 8.30
CA PHE A 112 -8.82 -9.43 8.18
C PHE A 112 -9.29 -10.71 7.48
N VAL A 113 -8.54 -11.80 7.58
CA VAL A 113 -8.78 -13.05 6.84
C VAL A 113 -10.19 -13.63 7.03
N GLU A 114 -10.82 -13.40 8.19
CA GLU A 114 -12.18 -13.86 8.49
C GLU A 114 -13.28 -12.95 7.90
N SER A 115 -12.95 -11.69 7.63
CA SER A 115 -13.91 -10.64 7.31
C SER A 115 -13.61 -9.88 6.03
N MET A 116 -12.54 -10.24 5.30
CA MET A 116 -12.15 -9.60 4.05
C MET A 116 -11.50 -10.58 3.10
N THR A 117 -11.84 -10.51 1.81
CA THR A 117 -11.23 -11.32 0.75
C THR A 117 -11.04 -10.53 -0.53
N ILE A 118 -10.15 -11.02 -1.41
CA ILE A 118 -9.97 -10.51 -2.77
C ILE A 118 -10.95 -11.25 -3.69
N VAL A 119 -11.71 -10.49 -4.49
CA VAL A 119 -12.69 -11.02 -5.45
C VAL A 119 -12.18 -10.90 -6.89
N SER A 120 -11.34 -9.90 -7.17
CA SER A 120 -10.76 -9.64 -8.50
C SER A 120 -9.42 -8.92 -8.34
N PRO A 121 -8.46 -9.13 -9.26
CA PRO A 121 -8.47 -10.08 -10.38
C PRO A 121 -8.18 -11.53 -9.95
N ASP A 122 -8.56 -12.49 -10.78
CA ASP A 122 -8.49 -13.94 -10.48
C ASP A 122 -7.09 -14.38 -10.03
N TYR A 123 -6.03 -13.90 -10.68
CA TYR A 123 -4.66 -14.28 -10.33
C TYR A 123 -4.26 -13.85 -8.91
N LEU A 124 -4.80 -12.72 -8.40
CA LEU A 124 -4.57 -12.29 -7.02
C LEU A 124 -5.41 -13.11 -6.02
N CYS A 125 -6.59 -13.57 -6.42
CA CYS A 125 -7.37 -14.50 -5.62
C CYS A 125 -6.61 -15.83 -5.44
N GLU A 126 -6.05 -16.35 -6.52
CA GLU A 126 -5.24 -17.57 -6.50
C GLU A 126 -3.97 -17.38 -5.64
N GLU A 127 -3.29 -16.24 -5.78
CA GLU A 127 -2.11 -15.92 -4.97
C GLU A 127 -2.45 -15.77 -3.48
N TYR A 128 -3.60 -15.14 -3.15
CA TYR A 128 -4.10 -15.02 -1.78
C TYR A 128 -4.29 -16.40 -1.13
N ILE A 129 -4.97 -17.32 -1.84
CA ILE A 129 -5.19 -18.70 -1.38
C ILE A 129 -3.87 -19.45 -1.22
N ALA A 130 -2.96 -19.32 -2.19
CA ALA A 130 -1.66 -19.98 -2.15
C ALA A 130 -0.81 -19.52 -0.94
N ARG A 131 -0.81 -18.20 -0.66
CA ARG A 131 -0.11 -17.63 0.51
C ARG A 131 -0.73 -18.10 1.84
N ALA A 132 -2.07 -18.12 1.92
CA ALA A 132 -2.77 -18.64 3.09
C ALA A 132 -2.44 -20.12 3.34
N ALA A 133 -2.38 -20.94 2.30
CA ALA A 133 -2.00 -22.34 2.39
C ALA A 133 -0.55 -22.53 2.89
N MET A 134 0.38 -21.63 2.54
CA MET A 134 1.76 -21.67 3.03
C MET A 134 1.84 -21.44 4.54
N ILE A 135 0.96 -20.64 5.12
CA ILE A 135 0.89 -20.39 6.57
C ILE A 135 0.40 -21.66 7.30
N CYS A 136 -0.53 -22.39 6.69
CA CYS A 136 -1.10 -23.63 7.25
C CYS A 136 -0.24 -24.86 7.02
N SER A 137 0.80 -24.80 6.18
CA SER A 137 1.68 -25.94 5.94
C SER A 137 2.58 -26.18 7.14
N PRO A 138 2.67 -27.43 7.65
CA PRO A 138 3.54 -27.75 8.78
C PRO A 138 4.99 -27.45 8.42
N HIS A 139 5.54 -26.55 9.15
CA HIS A 139 6.90 -26.06 9.26
C HIS A 139 8.00 -26.63 8.37
N ARG A 140 8.72 -25.73 7.71
CA ARG A 140 10.15 -25.84 7.55
C ARG A 140 10.77 -26.19 8.92
N GLU A 141 11.37 -27.36 9.03
CA GLU A 141 12.22 -27.69 10.16
C GLU A 141 13.22 -26.57 10.36
N CYS A 142 13.17 -25.91 11.51
CA CYS A 142 14.21 -24.99 11.95
C CYS A 142 15.51 -25.80 12.07
N LYS A 143 16.40 -25.60 11.12
CA LYS A 143 17.81 -26.05 11.23
C LYS A 143 18.61 -24.95 11.88
#